data_a948a11a88e4ec8f29f808a8537b4204
#
_entry.id   a948a11a88e4ec8f29f808a8537b4204
#
_cell.length_a   1.000
_cell.length_b   1.000
_cell.length_c   1.000
_cell.angle_alpha   90.00
_cell.angle_beta   90.00
_cell.angle_gamma   90.00
#
_symmetry.space_group_name_H-M   'P 1'
#
loop_
_entity.id
_entity.type
_entity.pdbx_description
1 polymer ?
#
loop_
_entity_poly.entity_id
_entity_poly.type
_entity_poly.pdbx_seq_one_letter_code
_entity_poly.pdbx_strand_id
1 'polypeptide(L)'
;MTKLCFTTTGAWDLAEGFGCASLGLAGICGNDEKKVVTRELDAESVVLTGKYTEILEQAKQVAAEKPICAAIVMFGNAGGENAFLSALRKIADCPMVGGGAAIDGATGKSGLITGGGEAAVLLFTDSRYRYETQTLCIHDKVLKTCDVVTADPRTILTIDGVDAAEFLRQKKAEFGLKQEDFEHLTLSDMDDVNAHLSCKDGVIKSGRDVHPQMKLRYVAHEKVYETMRRFYDDREAIVFGCAGLSGLLDKPLDTDSLGLFLFGEVCTVEGKAEFGNLMLSKLKITLR
;
A
#
# COMPACT_ATOMS: atom_id res chain seq x y z
N MET A 1 -11.41 23.02 -2.84
CA MET A 1 -11.13 22.17 -1.64
C MET A 1 -11.49 20.73 -1.97
N THR A 2 -10.58 19.80 -1.77
CA THR A 2 -10.84 18.37 -1.94
C THR A 2 -11.01 17.73 -0.58
N LYS A 3 -12.10 16.99 -0.40
CA LYS A 3 -12.38 16.24 0.80
C LYS A 3 -11.83 14.82 0.66
N LEU A 4 -10.84 14.48 1.46
CA LEU A 4 -10.44 13.09 1.65
C LEU A 4 -11.47 12.38 2.53
N CYS A 5 -11.82 11.17 2.19
CA CYS A 5 -12.78 10.36 2.93
C CYS A 5 -12.29 8.92 3.04
N PHE A 6 -12.11 8.44 4.25
CA PHE A 6 -11.66 7.09 4.53
C PHE A 6 -12.63 6.42 5.49
N THR A 7 -12.98 5.16 5.22
CA THR A 7 -13.96 4.43 6.00
C THR A 7 -13.45 3.06 6.42
N THR A 8 -14.02 2.50 7.47
CA THR A 8 -13.97 1.06 7.70
C THR A 8 -14.86 0.33 6.68
N THR A 9 -14.63 -0.95 6.46
CA THR A 9 -15.33 -1.76 5.44
C THR A 9 -16.84 -1.78 5.54
N GLY A 10 -17.42 -1.49 6.69
CA GLY A 10 -18.88 -1.46 6.89
C GLY A 10 -19.54 -0.09 6.73
N ALA A 11 -18.82 0.96 6.31
CA ALA A 11 -19.33 2.34 6.31
C ALA A 11 -19.17 3.10 4.97
N TRP A 12 -18.88 2.42 3.89
CA TRP A 12 -18.64 3.07 2.58
C TRP A 12 -19.84 3.75 1.94
N ASP A 13 -21.05 3.25 2.20
CA ASP A 13 -22.32 3.84 1.78
C ASP A 13 -22.64 5.19 2.48
N LEU A 14 -21.84 5.57 3.50
CA LEU A 14 -21.97 6.81 4.25
C LEU A 14 -20.96 7.89 3.82
N ALA A 15 -20.14 7.61 2.82
CA ALA A 15 -18.93 8.39 2.53
C ALA A 15 -19.03 9.15 1.21
N GLU A 16 -18.63 10.41 1.22
CA GLU A 16 -18.52 11.28 0.04
C GLU A 16 -17.15 11.96 0.01
N GLY A 17 -16.49 11.93 -1.14
CA GLY A 17 -15.18 12.54 -1.35
C GLY A 17 -14.20 11.60 -2.08
N PHE A 18 -12.92 11.98 -2.13
CA PHE A 18 -11.86 11.11 -2.64
C PHE A 18 -11.37 10.18 -1.54
N GLY A 19 -11.35 8.88 -1.80
CA GLY A 19 -10.79 7.91 -0.86
C GLY A 19 -11.29 6.50 -1.05
N CYS A 20 -11.17 5.70 -0.01
CA CYS A 20 -11.56 4.29 -0.05
C CYS A 20 -11.93 3.74 1.33
N ALA A 21 -12.57 2.58 1.33
CA ALA A 21 -12.66 1.73 2.50
C ALA A 21 -11.30 1.06 2.78
N SER A 22 -10.93 0.99 4.04
CA SER A 22 -9.71 0.35 4.53
C SER A 22 -10.03 -0.81 5.48
N LEU A 23 -9.10 -1.73 5.68
CA LEU A 23 -9.24 -2.81 6.67
C LEU A 23 -9.09 -2.33 8.12
N GLY A 24 -8.59 -1.11 8.31
CA GLY A 24 -8.49 -0.47 9.62
C GLY A 24 -8.04 0.96 9.48
N LEU A 25 -8.38 1.77 10.46
CA LEU A 25 -7.90 3.14 10.61
C LEU A 25 -6.95 3.18 11.81
N ALA A 26 -5.88 3.97 11.74
CA ALA A 26 -4.97 4.13 12.88
C ALA A 26 -5.75 4.64 14.10
N GLY A 27 -5.44 4.08 15.27
CA GLY A 27 -6.19 4.33 16.50
C GLY A 27 -7.47 3.50 16.66
N ILE A 28 -7.82 2.66 15.68
CA ILE A 28 -8.99 1.77 15.75
C ILE A 28 -8.57 0.37 15.35
N CYS A 29 -8.58 -0.56 16.29
CA CYS A 29 -8.44 -1.98 16.00
C CYS A 29 -9.83 -2.60 15.83
N GLY A 30 -10.06 -3.20 14.66
CA GLY A 30 -11.22 -4.04 14.38
C GLY A 30 -12.15 -3.49 13.31
N ASN A 31 -12.72 -4.43 12.55
CA ASN A 31 -13.70 -4.15 11.48
C ASN A 31 -15.11 -3.85 12.01
N ASP A 32 -15.33 -3.90 13.32
CA ASP A 32 -16.67 -3.91 13.93
C ASP A 32 -17.26 -2.51 14.10
N GLU A 33 -16.45 -1.46 14.02
CA GLU A 33 -16.95 -0.08 14.11
C GLU A 33 -17.16 0.53 12.72
N LYS A 34 -18.39 0.96 12.43
CA LYS A 34 -18.68 1.80 11.28
C LYS A 34 -18.09 3.19 11.53
N LYS A 35 -16.95 3.49 10.93
CA LYS A 35 -16.28 4.77 11.09
C LYS A 35 -15.95 5.42 9.76
N VAL A 36 -16.20 6.71 9.69
CA VAL A 36 -15.84 7.59 8.56
C VAL A 36 -14.92 8.66 9.10
N VAL A 37 -13.75 8.81 8.50
CA VAL A 37 -12.80 9.88 8.80
C VAL A 37 -12.61 10.73 7.57
N THR A 38 -12.72 12.05 7.72
CA THR A 38 -12.56 13.00 6.63
C THR A 38 -11.49 14.03 6.96
N ARG A 39 -10.77 14.47 5.93
CA ARG A 39 -9.86 15.61 5.99
C ARG A 39 -10.08 16.50 4.77
N GLU A 40 -10.27 17.77 4.98
CA GLU A 40 -10.31 18.78 3.91
C GLU A 40 -8.87 19.21 3.58
N LEU A 41 -8.61 19.34 2.28
CA LEU A 41 -7.32 19.78 1.76
C LEU A 41 -7.50 21.12 1.04
N ASP A 42 -6.75 22.12 1.45
CA ASP A 42 -6.76 23.45 0.83
C ASP A 42 -5.95 23.48 -0.49
N ALA A 43 -5.02 22.54 -0.68
CA ALA A 43 -4.24 22.45 -1.89
C ALA A 43 -5.12 22.13 -3.11
N GLU A 44 -4.92 22.85 -4.22
CA GLU A 44 -5.61 22.57 -5.47
C GLU A 44 -5.28 21.18 -5.95
N SER A 45 -6.32 20.44 -6.35
CA SER A 45 -6.17 19.04 -6.79
C SER A 45 -7.27 18.63 -7.78
N VAL A 46 -6.99 17.60 -8.56
CA VAL A 46 -7.88 17.03 -9.57
C VAL A 46 -8.08 15.55 -9.27
N VAL A 47 -9.32 15.10 -9.25
CA VAL A 47 -9.71 13.70 -9.07
C VAL A 47 -9.90 13.05 -10.44
N LEU A 48 -9.23 11.92 -10.67
CA LEU A 48 -9.36 11.09 -11.86
C LEU A 48 -9.87 9.70 -11.44
N THR A 49 -10.82 9.14 -12.17
CA THR A 49 -11.39 7.81 -11.89
C THR A 49 -11.68 7.05 -13.17
N GLY A 50 -11.70 5.72 -13.11
CA GLY A 50 -12.05 4.89 -14.24
C GLY A 50 -11.10 3.72 -14.44
N LYS A 51 -10.95 3.28 -15.68
CA LYS A 51 -9.94 2.30 -16.07
C LYS A 51 -8.56 2.95 -16.11
N TYR A 52 -7.50 2.17 -15.97
CA TYR A 52 -6.12 2.66 -16.01
C TYR A 52 -5.83 3.51 -17.26
N THR A 53 -6.30 3.06 -18.44
CA THR A 53 -6.11 3.78 -19.70
C THR A 53 -6.81 5.13 -19.72
N GLU A 54 -8.01 5.21 -19.18
CA GLU A 54 -8.82 6.44 -19.09
C GLU A 54 -8.15 7.44 -18.14
N ILE A 55 -7.68 6.97 -16.98
CA ILE A 55 -6.96 7.80 -16.01
C ILE A 55 -5.67 8.35 -16.61
N LEU A 56 -4.91 7.54 -17.35
CA LEU A 56 -3.67 8.00 -18.00
C LEU A 56 -3.92 9.09 -19.05
N GLU A 57 -4.99 8.98 -19.83
CA GLU A 57 -5.36 10.02 -20.80
C GLU A 57 -5.81 11.32 -20.09
N GLN A 58 -6.61 11.22 -19.04
CA GLN A 58 -6.99 12.37 -18.21
C GLN A 58 -5.77 13.03 -17.55
N ALA A 59 -4.83 12.23 -17.02
CA ALA A 59 -3.60 12.73 -16.41
C ALA A 59 -2.72 13.50 -17.41
N LYS A 60 -2.64 13.06 -18.67
CA LYS A 60 -1.94 13.81 -19.74
C LYS A 60 -2.58 15.18 -19.99
N GLN A 61 -3.91 15.25 -19.99
CA GLN A 61 -4.63 16.51 -20.15
C GLN A 61 -4.33 17.48 -18.99
N VAL A 62 -4.37 16.98 -17.73
CA VAL A 62 -3.99 17.78 -16.57
C VAL A 62 -2.55 18.27 -16.66
N ALA A 63 -1.61 17.37 -17.01
CA ALA A 63 -0.18 17.71 -17.13
C ALA A 63 0.13 18.74 -18.22
N ALA A 64 -0.70 18.80 -19.26
CA ALA A 64 -0.57 19.81 -20.33
C ALA A 64 -0.98 21.22 -19.87
N GLU A 65 -1.82 21.32 -18.85
CA GLU A 65 -2.38 22.59 -18.36
C GLU A 65 -1.72 23.08 -17.06
N LYS A 66 -1.33 22.13 -16.18
CA LYS A 66 -0.84 22.43 -14.83
C LYS A 66 0.30 21.51 -14.42
N PRO A 67 1.24 21.99 -13.57
CA PRO A 67 2.23 21.11 -12.96
C PRO A 67 1.56 20.10 -12.04
N ILE A 68 1.97 18.84 -12.09
CA ILE A 68 1.55 17.83 -11.11
C ILE A 68 2.65 17.71 -10.06
N CYS A 69 2.31 18.03 -8.81
CA CYS A 69 3.26 18.15 -7.70
C CYS A 69 3.35 16.89 -6.85
N ALA A 70 2.25 16.13 -6.73
CA ALA A 70 2.17 14.85 -6.02
C ALA A 70 0.90 14.10 -6.43
N ALA A 71 0.81 12.80 -6.09
CA ALA A 71 -0.40 12.02 -6.30
C ALA A 71 -0.72 11.09 -5.12
N ILE A 72 -2.02 10.91 -4.85
CA ILE A 72 -2.53 9.78 -4.06
C ILE A 72 -3.23 8.84 -5.03
N VAL A 73 -2.82 7.56 -5.04
CA VAL A 73 -3.35 6.54 -5.94
C VAL A 73 -4.06 5.47 -5.12
N MET A 74 -5.35 5.24 -5.39
CA MET A 74 -6.16 4.20 -4.77
C MET A 74 -6.57 3.18 -5.82
N PHE A 75 -6.19 1.92 -5.63
CA PHE A 75 -6.54 0.82 -6.52
C PHE A 75 -7.84 0.14 -6.06
N GLY A 76 -8.73 -0.10 -6.99
CA GLY A 76 -10.00 -0.79 -6.74
C GLY A 76 -9.94 -2.29 -6.99
N ASN A 77 -9.05 -2.74 -7.85
CA ASN A 77 -8.86 -4.14 -8.22
C ASN A 77 -7.38 -4.50 -8.16
N ALA A 78 -7.08 -5.76 -7.90
CA ALA A 78 -5.72 -6.26 -7.94
C ALA A 78 -5.29 -6.59 -9.39
N GLY A 79 -4.06 -6.20 -9.73
CA GLY A 79 -3.38 -6.55 -10.98
C GLY A 79 -3.04 -5.35 -11.87
N GLY A 80 -1.81 -5.30 -12.35
CA GLY A 80 -1.31 -4.26 -13.24
C GLY A 80 -0.88 -2.96 -12.56
N GLU A 81 -0.86 -2.90 -11.22
CA GLU A 81 -0.58 -1.69 -10.44
C GLU A 81 0.77 -1.09 -10.80
N ASN A 82 1.84 -1.89 -10.86
CA ASN A 82 3.19 -1.40 -11.18
C ASN A 82 3.29 -0.90 -12.62
N ALA A 83 2.62 -1.54 -13.57
CA ALA A 83 2.57 -1.08 -14.96
C ALA A 83 1.85 0.27 -15.06
N PHE A 84 0.72 0.42 -14.34
CA PHE A 84 -0.01 1.69 -14.25
C PHE A 84 0.82 2.79 -13.59
N LEU A 85 1.44 2.54 -12.43
CA LEU A 85 2.30 3.50 -11.74
C LEU A 85 3.48 3.95 -12.60
N SER A 86 4.13 3.00 -13.29
CA SER A 86 5.21 3.31 -14.23
C SER A 86 4.75 4.19 -15.41
N ALA A 87 3.54 3.95 -15.93
CA ALA A 87 2.97 4.76 -16.99
C ALA A 87 2.56 6.17 -16.49
N LEU A 88 1.92 6.26 -15.32
CA LEU A 88 1.52 7.51 -14.69
C LEU A 88 2.74 8.37 -14.37
N ARG A 89 3.83 7.75 -13.90
CA ARG A 89 5.07 8.44 -13.61
C ARG A 89 5.74 9.08 -14.83
N LYS A 90 5.61 8.49 -16.01
CA LYS A 90 6.09 9.10 -17.27
C LYS A 90 5.31 10.37 -17.65
N ILE A 91 4.07 10.50 -17.15
CA ILE A 91 3.23 11.68 -17.36
C ILE A 91 3.49 12.73 -16.28
N ALA A 92 3.62 12.26 -15.04
CA ALA A 92 3.76 13.10 -13.85
C ALA A 92 4.96 12.61 -13.01
N ASP A 93 6.13 13.23 -13.22
CA ASP A 93 7.34 12.93 -12.44
C ASP A 93 7.24 13.55 -11.03
N CYS A 94 6.41 12.97 -10.19
CA CYS A 94 6.10 13.44 -8.85
C CYS A 94 6.05 12.30 -7.83
N PRO A 95 6.18 12.60 -6.53
CA PRO A 95 5.99 11.60 -5.48
C PRO A 95 4.55 11.05 -5.47
N MET A 96 4.42 9.74 -5.26
CA MET A 96 3.14 9.04 -5.23
C MET A 96 3.03 8.19 -3.96
N VAL A 97 1.83 8.18 -3.37
CA VAL A 97 1.47 7.36 -2.20
C VAL A 97 0.05 6.81 -2.38
N GLY A 98 -0.37 5.91 -1.52
CA GLY A 98 -1.72 5.33 -1.55
C GLY A 98 -1.72 3.83 -1.34
N GLY A 99 -2.60 3.11 -2.03
CA GLY A 99 -2.65 1.63 -1.94
C GLY A 99 -3.94 1.02 -2.44
N GLY A 100 -4.14 -0.26 -2.18
CA GLY A 100 -5.33 -1.02 -2.56
C GLY A 100 -6.50 -0.79 -1.60
N ALA A 101 -7.66 -0.41 -2.13
CA ALA A 101 -8.89 -0.32 -1.36
C ALA A 101 -9.34 -1.71 -0.86
N ALA A 102 -10.04 -1.75 0.25
CA ALA A 102 -10.68 -2.96 0.71
C ALA A 102 -11.73 -3.44 -0.31
N ILE A 103 -11.91 -4.75 -0.40
CA ILE A 103 -12.92 -5.38 -1.25
C ILE A 103 -13.98 -5.97 -0.32
N ASP A 104 -15.24 -5.69 -0.60
CA ASP A 104 -16.34 -6.33 0.10
C ASP A 104 -16.37 -7.84 -0.23
N GLY A 105 -16.11 -8.66 0.76
CA GLY A 105 -16.07 -10.12 0.60
C GLY A 105 -17.40 -10.74 0.18
N ALA A 106 -18.52 -10.09 0.45
CA ALA A 106 -19.85 -10.58 0.09
C ALA A 106 -20.25 -10.21 -1.34
N THR A 107 -19.91 -9.01 -1.80
CA THR A 107 -20.32 -8.49 -3.12
C THR A 107 -19.19 -8.45 -4.15
N GLY A 108 -17.95 -8.58 -3.73
CA GLY A 108 -16.76 -8.39 -4.57
C GLY A 108 -16.56 -6.95 -5.06
N LYS A 109 -17.34 -6.01 -4.53
CA LYS A 109 -17.21 -4.60 -4.91
C LYS A 109 -15.96 -3.99 -4.29
N SER A 110 -15.27 -3.17 -5.08
CA SER A 110 -14.18 -2.33 -4.62
C SER A 110 -14.69 -1.25 -3.66
N GLY A 111 -13.96 -1.01 -2.59
CA GLY A 111 -14.23 0.05 -1.63
C GLY A 111 -13.78 1.45 -2.04
N LEU A 112 -13.58 1.71 -3.33
CA LEU A 112 -13.35 3.08 -3.81
C LEU A 112 -14.61 3.92 -3.58
N ILE A 113 -14.45 5.06 -2.90
CA ILE A 113 -15.57 5.98 -2.60
C ILE A 113 -15.85 6.86 -3.81
N THR A 114 -14.85 7.27 -4.54
CA THR A 114 -14.96 8.08 -5.75
C THR A 114 -15.27 7.24 -6.97
N GLY A 115 -16.53 6.92 -7.20
CA GLY A 115 -16.97 6.24 -8.44
C GLY A 115 -16.41 4.83 -8.61
N GLY A 116 -16.96 4.04 -9.49
CA GLY A 116 -16.45 2.70 -9.83
C GLY A 116 -15.28 2.79 -10.82
N GLY A 117 -14.33 1.85 -10.75
CA GLY A 117 -13.23 1.76 -11.70
C GLY A 117 -12.10 0.86 -11.22
N GLU A 118 -11.03 0.77 -12.01
CA GLU A 118 -9.82 0.04 -11.64
C GLU A 118 -9.00 0.82 -10.61
N ALA A 119 -9.04 2.17 -10.68
CA ALA A 119 -8.39 3.05 -9.71
C ALA A 119 -9.08 4.41 -9.59
N ALA A 120 -8.70 5.14 -8.55
CA ALA A 120 -8.93 6.57 -8.37
C ALA A 120 -7.60 7.26 -8.06
N VAL A 121 -7.34 8.41 -8.68
CA VAL A 121 -6.11 9.17 -8.51
C VAL A 121 -6.44 10.60 -8.14
N LEU A 122 -5.83 11.12 -7.08
CA LEU A 122 -5.86 12.52 -6.71
C LEU A 122 -4.53 13.15 -7.09
N LEU A 123 -4.55 14.03 -8.09
CA LEU A 123 -3.38 14.79 -8.54
C LEU A 123 -3.36 16.16 -7.86
N PHE A 124 -2.31 16.47 -7.11
CA PHE A 124 -2.07 17.79 -6.57
C PHE A 124 -1.39 18.69 -7.60
N THR A 125 -1.99 19.85 -7.87
CA THR A 125 -1.50 20.81 -8.88
C THR A 125 -1.07 22.14 -8.28
N ASP A 126 -1.13 22.28 -6.96
CA ASP A 126 -0.83 23.51 -6.25
C ASP A 126 0.64 23.61 -5.84
N SER A 127 1.42 24.38 -6.61
CA SER A 127 2.86 24.57 -6.34
C SER A 127 3.17 25.46 -5.13
N ARG A 128 2.17 26.10 -4.52
CA ARG A 128 2.34 26.84 -3.25
C ARG A 128 2.62 25.91 -2.08
N TYR A 129 2.28 24.62 -2.21
CA TYR A 129 2.54 23.60 -1.21
C TYR A 129 3.80 22.81 -1.54
N ARG A 130 4.44 22.31 -0.50
CA ARG A 130 5.48 21.30 -0.55
C ARG A 130 4.88 19.94 -0.23
N TYR A 131 5.24 18.95 -1.01
CA TYR A 131 4.78 17.57 -0.90
C TYR A 131 5.97 16.67 -0.58
N GLU A 132 6.00 16.12 0.61
CA GLU A 132 7.08 15.26 1.09
C GLU A 132 6.55 13.86 1.31
N THR A 133 7.22 12.88 0.71
CA THR A 133 6.90 11.47 0.92
C THR A 133 8.01 10.79 1.70
N GLN A 134 7.62 9.84 2.52
CA GLN A 134 8.54 8.93 3.19
C GLN A 134 8.00 7.52 3.09
N THR A 135 8.88 6.56 2.81
CA THR A 135 8.58 5.13 2.81
C THR A 135 9.38 4.46 3.91
N LEU A 136 8.78 3.51 4.60
CA LEU A 136 9.42 2.70 5.63
C LEU A 136 9.10 1.24 5.42
N CYS A 137 10.13 0.41 5.32
CA CYS A 137 10.06 -1.03 5.42
C CYS A 137 10.35 -1.44 6.86
N ILE A 138 9.45 -2.18 7.50
CA ILE A 138 9.67 -2.67 8.87
C ILE A 138 10.50 -3.97 8.93
N HIS A 139 10.69 -4.64 7.80
CA HIS A 139 11.56 -5.80 7.68
C HIS A 139 13.02 -5.33 7.61
N ASP A 140 13.68 -5.27 8.74
CA ASP A 140 15.00 -4.64 8.90
C ASP A 140 16.19 -5.57 8.64
N LYS A 141 15.97 -6.89 8.68
CA LYS A 141 17.03 -7.88 8.51
C LYS A 141 16.93 -8.62 7.19
N VAL A 142 17.88 -8.39 6.31
CA VAL A 142 18.09 -9.22 5.12
C VAL A 142 18.78 -10.51 5.54
N LEU A 143 18.17 -11.66 5.27
CA LEU A 143 18.69 -12.97 5.62
C LEU A 143 19.57 -13.53 4.53
N LYS A 144 19.08 -13.51 3.29
CA LYS A 144 19.80 -13.98 2.09
C LYS A 144 19.14 -13.49 0.81
N THR A 145 19.87 -13.52 -0.28
CA THR A 145 19.31 -13.44 -1.63
C THR A 145 18.85 -14.82 -2.06
N CYS A 146 17.72 -14.91 -2.71
CA CYS A 146 17.09 -16.15 -3.17
C CYS A 146 16.79 -16.09 -4.66
N ASP A 147 16.95 -17.21 -5.35
CA ASP A 147 16.46 -17.40 -6.70
C ASP A 147 15.01 -17.92 -6.65
N VAL A 148 14.11 -17.24 -7.37
CA VAL A 148 12.67 -17.51 -7.35
C VAL A 148 12.19 -17.93 -8.72
N VAL A 149 11.45 -19.03 -8.80
CA VAL A 149 10.76 -19.48 -10.01
C VAL A 149 9.27 -19.36 -9.83
N THR A 150 8.59 -18.77 -10.79
CA THR A 150 7.14 -18.50 -10.76
C THR A 150 6.41 -19.17 -11.90
N ALA A 151 5.14 -19.54 -11.69
CA ALA A 151 4.24 -20.00 -12.76
C ALA A 151 3.57 -18.81 -13.49
N ASP A 152 3.29 -17.75 -12.75
CA ASP A 152 2.81 -16.46 -13.20
C ASP A 152 3.44 -15.38 -12.28
N PRO A 153 3.31 -14.07 -12.55
CA PRO A 153 3.97 -13.03 -11.76
C PRO A 153 3.72 -13.09 -10.24
N ARG A 154 2.65 -13.78 -9.81
CA ARG A 154 2.25 -13.84 -8.39
C ARG A 154 2.17 -15.25 -7.81
N THR A 155 2.53 -16.29 -8.57
CA THR A 155 2.52 -17.68 -8.09
C THR A 155 3.94 -18.22 -8.02
N ILE A 156 4.45 -18.44 -6.81
CA ILE A 156 5.82 -18.88 -6.56
C ILE A 156 5.84 -20.42 -6.53
N LEU A 157 6.64 -21.03 -7.39
CA LEU A 157 6.83 -22.48 -7.47
C LEU A 157 8.00 -22.94 -6.59
N THR A 158 9.17 -22.33 -6.77
CA THR A 158 10.37 -22.70 -6.01
C THR A 158 11.13 -21.47 -5.51
N ILE A 159 11.82 -21.64 -4.39
CA ILE A 159 12.80 -20.70 -3.86
C ILE A 159 14.11 -21.46 -3.65
N ASP A 160 15.20 -21.01 -4.28
CA ASP A 160 16.49 -21.69 -4.30
C ASP A 160 16.42 -23.18 -4.75
N GLY A 161 15.53 -23.47 -5.70
CA GLY A 161 15.32 -24.83 -6.22
C GLY A 161 14.53 -25.77 -5.32
N VAL A 162 14.07 -25.31 -4.15
CA VAL A 162 13.19 -26.03 -3.23
C VAL A 162 11.75 -25.60 -3.46
N ASP A 163 10.78 -26.51 -3.33
CA ASP A 163 9.36 -26.13 -3.31
C ASP A 163 9.12 -24.94 -2.38
N ALA A 164 8.39 -23.94 -2.85
CA ALA A 164 8.27 -22.65 -2.14
C ALA A 164 7.62 -22.79 -0.76
N ALA A 165 6.59 -23.63 -0.64
CA ALA A 165 5.91 -23.86 0.65
C ALA A 165 6.83 -24.59 1.63
N GLU A 166 7.59 -25.59 1.14
CA GLU A 166 8.58 -26.31 1.92
C GLU A 166 9.72 -25.42 2.37
N PHE A 167 10.27 -24.58 1.48
CA PHE A 167 11.32 -23.62 1.80
C PHE A 167 10.89 -22.67 2.94
N LEU A 168 9.71 -22.06 2.80
CA LEU A 168 9.19 -21.13 3.81
C LEU A 168 8.91 -21.84 5.15
N ARG A 169 8.41 -23.09 5.12
CA ARG A 169 8.20 -23.90 6.31
C ARG A 169 9.52 -24.17 7.04
N GLN A 170 10.56 -24.53 6.32
CA GLN A 170 11.89 -24.76 6.89
C GLN A 170 12.46 -23.48 7.51
N LYS A 171 12.35 -22.34 6.81
CA LYS A 171 12.84 -21.06 7.31
C LYS A 171 12.08 -20.57 8.54
N LYS A 172 10.76 -20.74 8.57
CA LYS A 172 9.98 -20.46 9.78
C LYS A 172 10.40 -21.30 10.99
N ALA A 173 10.62 -22.60 10.79
CA ALA A 173 11.12 -23.47 11.84
C ALA A 173 12.51 -23.05 12.31
N GLU A 174 13.42 -22.66 11.39
CA GLU A 174 14.76 -22.14 11.68
C GLU A 174 14.71 -20.87 12.57
N PHE A 175 13.69 -20.02 12.39
CA PHE A 175 13.49 -18.80 13.19
C PHE A 175 12.54 -18.96 14.37
N GLY A 176 12.03 -20.17 14.64
CA GLY A 176 11.07 -20.41 15.73
C GLY A 176 9.71 -19.76 15.54
N LEU A 177 9.34 -19.43 14.28
CA LEU A 177 8.07 -18.80 13.95
C LEU A 177 6.96 -19.84 13.82
N LYS A 178 5.73 -19.45 14.16
CA LYS A 178 4.55 -20.26 13.92
C LYS A 178 4.21 -20.32 12.44
N GLN A 179 3.41 -21.30 12.03
CA GLN A 179 3.09 -21.48 10.61
C GLN A 179 2.26 -20.33 10.04
N GLU A 180 1.44 -19.68 10.84
CA GLU A 180 0.63 -18.52 10.51
C GLU A 180 1.40 -17.19 10.43
N ASP A 181 2.64 -17.13 10.93
CA ASP A 181 3.44 -15.89 11.01
C ASP A 181 4.07 -15.51 9.66
N PHE A 182 3.25 -15.37 8.60
CA PHE A 182 3.76 -15.01 7.26
C PHE A 182 4.32 -13.59 7.18
N GLU A 183 3.78 -12.66 7.97
CA GLU A 183 4.18 -11.27 8.01
C GLU A 183 5.61 -11.07 8.55
N HIS A 184 6.09 -12.02 9.35
CA HIS A 184 7.45 -11.97 9.90
C HIS A 184 8.52 -12.35 8.88
N LEU A 185 8.15 -13.10 7.83
CA LEU A 185 9.07 -13.58 6.80
C LEU A 185 8.50 -13.23 5.43
N THR A 186 9.18 -12.35 4.70
CA THR A 186 8.74 -11.87 3.40
C THR A 186 9.85 -11.91 2.36
N LEU A 187 9.49 -11.82 1.10
CA LEU A 187 10.42 -11.54 0.01
C LEU A 187 10.40 -10.05 -0.32
N SER A 188 11.56 -9.49 -0.67
CA SER A 188 11.70 -8.13 -1.17
C SER A 188 12.53 -8.15 -2.45
N ASP A 189 12.24 -7.24 -3.36
CA ASP A 189 13.10 -7.03 -4.52
C ASP A 189 14.40 -6.30 -4.16
N MET A 190 15.19 -5.97 -5.17
CA MET A 190 16.47 -5.30 -4.98
C MET A 190 16.31 -3.85 -4.51
N ASP A 191 15.17 -3.22 -4.81
CA ASP A 191 14.81 -1.86 -4.37
C ASP A 191 14.10 -1.86 -3.00
N ASP A 192 14.14 -2.99 -2.26
CA ASP A 192 13.58 -3.20 -0.92
C ASP A 192 12.05 -3.07 -0.83
N VAL A 193 11.35 -3.27 -1.94
CA VAL A 193 9.88 -3.32 -1.97
C VAL A 193 9.42 -4.73 -1.64
N ASN A 194 8.64 -4.87 -0.58
CA ASN A 194 8.22 -6.17 -0.05
C ASN A 194 7.06 -6.79 -0.83
N ALA A 195 7.04 -8.11 -0.83
CA ALA A 195 5.99 -8.96 -1.34
C ALA A 195 5.37 -9.75 -0.18
N HIS A 196 4.11 -9.48 0.17
CA HIS A 196 3.36 -10.31 1.11
C HIS A 196 3.17 -11.70 0.54
N LEU A 197 3.38 -12.72 1.37
CA LEU A 197 3.24 -14.12 0.99
C LEU A 197 2.03 -14.74 1.71
N SER A 198 1.26 -15.51 0.97
CA SER A 198 0.19 -16.32 1.52
C SER A 198 0.31 -17.76 1.01
N CYS A 199 -0.11 -18.72 1.81
CA CYS A 199 -0.14 -20.14 1.42
C CYS A 199 -1.59 -20.62 1.41
N LYS A 200 -2.04 -21.08 0.25
CA LYS A 200 -3.35 -21.72 0.12
C LYS A 200 -3.17 -23.05 -0.63
N ASP A 201 -3.61 -24.14 0.02
CA ASP A 201 -3.53 -25.51 -0.54
C ASP A 201 -2.10 -25.90 -1.01
N GLY A 202 -1.07 -25.44 -0.26
CA GLY A 202 0.33 -25.69 -0.58
C GLY A 202 0.91 -24.77 -1.66
N VAL A 203 0.11 -23.87 -2.25
CA VAL A 203 0.56 -22.93 -3.27
C VAL A 203 0.89 -21.58 -2.62
N ILE A 204 2.09 -21.08 -2.87
CA ILE A 204 2.52 -19.77 -2.40
C ILE A 204 2.10 -18.68 -3.39
N LYS A 205 1.32 -17.73 -2.91
CA LYS A 205 0.90 -16.54 -3.65
C LYS A 205 1.56 -15.29 -3.08
N SER A 206 1.92 -14.38 -3.97
CA SER A 206 2.45 -13.06 -3.64
C SER A 206 1.38 -11.97 -3.81
N GLY A 207 1.35 -11.02 -2.93
CA GLY A 207 0.48 -9.83 -3.02
C GLY A 207 0.91 -8.84 -4.11
N ARG A 208 2.12 -8.98 -4.67
CA ARG A 208 2.63 -8.19 -5.80
C ARG A 208 3.39 -9.08 -6.78
N ASP A 209 3.75 -8.54 -7.92
CA ASP A 209 4.58 -9.25 -8.89
C ASP A 209 5.97 -9.54 -8.30
N VAL A 210 6.46 -10.76 -8.52
CA VAL A 210 7.72 -11.28 -7.98
C VAL A 210 8.74 -11.38 -9.10
N HIS A 211 9.99 -11.01 -8.80
CA HIS A 211 11.12 -11.09 -9.69
C HIS A 211 11.92 -12.38 -9.48
N PRO A 212 12.69 -12.85 -10.49
CA PRO A 212 13.48 -14.06 -10.37
C PRO A 212 14.49 -14.04 -9.20
N GLN A 213 14.99 -12.87 -8.83
CA GLN A 213 15.92 -12.71 -7.72
C GLN A 213 15.33 -11.81 -6.65
N MET A 214 15.20 -12.33 -5.43
CA MET A 214 14.56 -11.65 -4.30
C MET A 214 15.44 -11.75 -3.05
N LYS A 215 15.22 -10.82 -2.12
CA LYS A 215 15.82 -10.84 -0.79
C LYS A 215 14.85 -11.44 0.20
N LEU A 216 15.24 -12.50 0.91
CA LEU A 216 14.49 -12.99 2.06
C LEU A 216 14.75 -12.07 3.25
N ARG A 217 13.68 -11.54 3.82
CA ARG A 217 13.72 -10.60 4.96
C ARG A 217 12.90 -11.11 6.13
N TYR A 218 13.26 -10.64 7.31
CA TYR A 218 12.60 -10.98 8.57
C TYR A 218 12.36 -9.72 9.40
N VAL A 219 11.18 -9.63 10.02
CA VAL A 219 10.86 -8.57 10.97
C VAL A 219 11.01 -9.06 12.41
N ALA A 220 11.79 -8.32 13.20
CA ALA A 220 11.88 -8.55 14.63
C ALA A 220 10.62 -8.03 15.32
N HIS A 221 9.78 -8.93 15.85
CA HIS A 221 8.48 -8.66 16.45
C HIS A 221 8.50 -7.56 17.52
N GLU A 222 9.57 -7.52 18.31
CA GLU A 222 9.71 -6.66 19.49
C GLU A 222 9.70 -5.14 19.19
N LYS A 223 9.87 -4.74 17.92
CA LYS A 223 10.01 -3.33 17.53
C LYS A 223 8.90 -2.80 16.63
N VAL A 224 7.96 -3.64 16.22
CA VAL A 224 6.96 -3.26 15.21
C VAL A 224 6.11 -2.10 15.69
N TYR A 225 5.55 -2.20 16.91
CA TYR A 225 4.68 -1.17 17.47
C TYR A 225 5.37 0.19 17.55
N GLU A 226 6.56 0.26 18.16
CA GLU A 226 7.32 1.52 18.33
C GLU A 226 7.74 2.11 17.00
N THR A 227 8.13 1.28 16.04
CA THR A 227 8.52 1.73 14.70
C THR A 227 7.30 2.31 13.96
N MET A 228 6.18 1.62 13.98
CA MET A 228 4.96 2.12 13.38
C MET A 228 4.46 3.38 14.08
N ARG A 229 4.42 3.40 15.42
CA ARG A 229 4.01 4.56 16.19
C ARG A 229 4.81 5.82 15.82
N ARG A 230 6.13 5.71 15.75
CA ARG A 230 6.98 6.86 15.33
C ARG A 230 6.69 7.33 13.91
N PHE A 231 6.40 6.41 13.02
CA PHE A 231 6.07 6.74 11.63
C PHE A 231 4.73 7.45 11.52
N TYR A 232 3.76 7.06 12.35
CA TYR A 232 2.41 7.65 12.43
C TYR A 232 2.34 8.91 13.31
N ASP A 233 3.40 9.29 14.00
CA ASP A 233 3.43 10.45 14.91
C ASP A 233 3.68 11.77 14.16
N ASP A 234 2.80 12.08 13.19
CA ASP A 234 2.82 13.31 12.40
C ASP A 234 1.40 13.72 12.02
N ARG A 235 0.79 14.65 12.76
CA ARG A 235 -0.60 15.11 12.55
C ARG A 235 -0.87 15.70 11.17
N GLU A 236 0.15 16.24 10.52
CA GLU A 236 0.03 16.86 9.19
C GLU A 236 0.11 15.82 8.07
N ALA A 237 0.60 14.62 8.34
CA ALA A 237 0.75 13.58 7.36
C ALA A 237 -0.53 12.74 7.17
N ILE A 238 -0.63 12.15 5.98
CA ILE A 238 -1.54 11.06 5.66
C ILE A 238 -0.69 9.81 5.53
N VAL A 239 -0.99 8.78 6.31
CA VAL A 239 -0.17 7.56 6.37
C VAL A 239 -0.94 6.38 5.79
N PHE A 240 -0.28 5.64 4.92
CA PHE A 240 -0.78 4.42 4.28
C PHE A 240 0.09 3.25 4.73
N GLY A 241 -0.52 2.22 5.29
CA GLY A 241 0.16 1.02 5.73
C GLY A 241 -0.54 -0.24 5.24
N CYS A 242 0.21 -1.33 5.12
CA CYS A 242 -0.36 -2.62 4.77
C CYS A 242 -1.26 -3.17 5.88
N ALA A 243 -2.38 -3.74 5.49
CA ALA A 243 -3.27 -4.42 6.42
C ALA A 243 -2.58 -5.59 7.14
N GLY A 244 -1.64 -6.27 6.49
CA GLY A 244 -0.82 -7.30 7.12
C GLY A 244 0.00 -6.78 8.31
N LEU A 245 0.41 -5.51 8.31
CA LEU A 245 1.10 -4.89 9.44
C LEU A 245 0.20 -4.70 10.67
N SER A 246 -1.10 -4.53 10.47
CA SER A 246 -2.03 -4.42 11.60
C SER A 246 -2.10 -5.72 12.40
N GLY A 247 -1.90 -6.86 11.76
CA GLY A 247 -1.83 -8.18 12.40
C GLY A 247 -0.60 -8.38 13.29
N LEU A 248 0.45 -7.56 13.11
CA LEU A 248 1.66 -7.59 13.94
C LEU A 248 1.55 -6.70 15.20
N LEU A 249 0.45 -5.97 15.34
CA LEU A 249 0.23 -5.09 16.47
C LEU A 249 -0.49 -5.84 17.60
N ASP A 250 0.07 -5.78 18.79
CA ASP A 250 -0.53 -6.34 20.02
C ASP A 250 -1.58 -5.41 20.65
N LYS A 251 -1.64 -4.16 20.19
CA LYS A 251 -2.56 -3.11 20.66
C LYS A 251 -2.78 -2.05 19.58
N PRO A 252 -3.87 -1.26 19.67
CA PRO A 252 -4.12 -0.14 18.76
C PRO A 252 -2.96 0.84 18.70
N LEU A 253 -2.69 1.40 17.52
CA LEU A 253 -1.77 2.52 17.37
C LEU A 253 -2.40 3.77 17.98
N ASP A 254 -1.79 4.28 19.05
CA ASP A 254 -2.11 5.58 19.62
C ASP A 254 -1.41 6.66 18.79
N THR A 255 -2.18 7.34 17.94
CA THR A 255 -1.67 8.35 17.01
C THR A 255 -2.73 9.39 16.67
N ASP A 256 -2.26 10.60 16.40
CA ASP A 256 -3.07 11.73 15.90
C ASP A 256 -3.06 11.85 14.37
N SER A 257 -2.28 11.03 13.68
CA SER A 257 -2.21 11.05 12.22
C SER A 257 -3.45 10.41 11.58
N LEU A 258 -3.82 10.90 10.41
CA LEU A 258 -4.75 10.19 9.54
C LEU A 258 -4.02 8.98 8.93
N GLY A 259 -4.32 7.80 9.43
CA GLY A 259 -3.68 6.57 8.99
C GLY A 259 -4.68 5.51 8.55
N LEU A 260 -4.30 4.75 7.52
CA LEU A 260 -5.09 3.70 6.90
C LEU A 260 -4.30 2.40 6.79
N PHE A 261 -5.00 1.27 6.89
CA PHE A 261 -4.47 -0.05 6.57
C PHE A 261 -5.12 -0.59 5.31
N LEU A 262 -4.34 -0.71 4.24
CA LEU A 262 -4.76 -1.01 2.87
C LEU A 262 -4.28 -2.39 2.41
N PHE A 263 -4.80 -2.88 1.30
CA PHE A 263 -4.30 -4.07 0.60
C PHE A 263 -3.10 -3.74 -0.28
N GLY A 264 -1.91 -3.60 0.33
CA GLY A 264 -0.70 -3.12 -0.32
C GLY A 264 -0.67 -1.58 -0.39
N GLU A 265 0.53 -1.04 -0.56
CA GLU A 265 0.81 0.39 -0.55
C GLU A 265 1.49 0.84 -1.83
N VAL A 266 1.13 2.05 -2.28
CA VAL A 266 1.94 2.81 -3.23
C VAL A 266 3.01 3.54 -2.45
N CYS A 267 4.26 3.33 -2.81
CA CYS A 267 5.40 3.98 -2.20
C CYS A 267 6.34 4.54 -3.25
N THR A 268 7.09 5.57 -2.89
CA THR A 268 8.17 6.11 -3.73
C THR A 268 9.49 5.68 -3.13
N VAL A 269 10.20 4.79 -3.83
CA VAL A 269 11.52 4.27 -3.45
C VAL A 269 12.51 4.66 -4.53
N GLU A 270 13.63 5.29 -4.15
CA GLU A 270 14.67 5.77 -5.09
C GLU A 270 14.11 6.54 -6.30
N GLY A 271 13.07 7.30 -6.07
CA GLY A 271 12.42 8.06 -7.12
C GLY A 271 11.48 7.25 -8.02
N LYS A 272 11.23 5.98 -7.80
CA LYS A 272 10.24 5.15 -8.50
C LYS A 272 8.97 5.02 -7.68
N ALA A 273 7.80 5.06 -8.33
CA ALA A 273 6.54 4.71 -7.70
C ALA A 273 6.28 3.21 -7.90
N GLU A 274 6.12 2.49 -6.80
CA GLU A 274 5.97 1.04 -6.78
C GLU A 274 4.80 0.64 -5.89
N PHE A 275 4.14 -0.46 -6.24
CA PHE A 275 3.15 -1.09 -5.39
C PHE A 275 3.81 -2.22 -4.61
N GLY A 276 3.79 -2.11 -3.29
CA GLY A 276 4.39 -3.07 -2.37
C GLY A 276 3.41 -3.59 -1.32
N ASN A 277 3.94 -4.42 -0.43
CA ASN A 277 3.19 -4.97 0.70
C ASN A 277 4.04 -4.87 1.97
N LEU A 278 3.40 -4.89 3.15
CA LEU A 278 4.08 -4.89 4.45
C LEU A 278 5.06 -3.71 4.61
N MET A 279 4.66 -2.57 4.08
CA MET A 279 5.42 -1.32 4.15
C MET A 279 4.51 -0.22 4.69
N LEU A 280 5.10 0.93 4.95
CA LEU A 280 4.41 2.16 5.30
C LEU A 280 4.84 3.25 4.32
N SER A 281 3.89 4.05 3.87
CA SER A 281 4.18 5.28 3.13
C SER A 281 3.40 6.45 3.71
N LYS A 282 3.94 7.65 3.65
CA LYS A 282 3.23 8.84 4.10
C LYS A 282 3.45 10.01 3.16
N LEU A 283 2.45 10.89 3.12
CA LEU A 283 2.48 12.16 2.42
C LEU A 283 2.24 13.28 3.42
N LYS A 284 3.17 14.22 3.49
CA LYS A 284 3.04 15.48 4.21
C LYS A 284 2.84 16.62 3.22
N ILE A 285 1.85 17.47 3.49
CA ILE A 285 1.49 18.62 2.65
C ILE A 285 1.63 19.87 3.52
N THR A 286 2.58 20.74 3.20
CA THR A 286 2.85 21.97 3.95
C THR A 286 2.88 23.17 3.04
N LEU A 287 2.31 24.29 3.48
CA LEU A 287 2.40 25.56 2.76
C LEU A 287 3.88 26.02 2.76
N ARG A 288 4.37 26.48 1.60
CA ARG A 288 5.75 27.00 1.46
C ARG A 288 5.93 28.37 2.08
#